data_4d100815cc0a353b18ab0c80b912b201
#
_entry.id   4d100815cc0a353b18ab0c80b912b201
#
_cell.length_a   1.000
_cell.length_b   1.000
_cell.length_c   1.000
_cell.angle_alpha   90.00
_cell.angle_beta   90.00
_cell.angle_gamma   90.00
#
_symmetry.space_group_name_H-M   'P 1'
#
loop_
_entity.id
_entity.type
_entity.pdbx_description
1 polymer ?
#
loop_
_entity_poly.entity_id
_entity_poly.type
_entity_poly.pdbx_seq_one_letter_code
_entity_poly.pdbx_strand_id
1 'polypeptide(L)'
;MSSIVDTYITYRIITTLTKDWDEQEAYKFGIIDRKGNVLKKTKELKTSKEKKSYTILTKFIFNLKRLIEKMPGGKSKIGSYAAAAYLLLKEEAEFDEELKQLLGEDK
;
A
#
# COMPACT_ATOMS: atom_id res chain seq x y z
N MET A 1 -1.11 -19.50 -11.62
CA MET A 1 -2.25 -19.09 -10.80
C MET A 1 -1.77 -18.48 -9.49
N SER A 2 -2.31 -17.33 -9.12
CA SER A 2 -1.91 -16.67 -7.89
C SER A 2 -2.47 -17.37 -6.66
N SER A 3 -1.67 -17.41 -5.61
CA SER A 3 -2.14 -17.87 -4.33
C SER A 3 -2.91 -16.72 -3.65
N ILE A 4 -3.61 -17.04 -2.58
CA ILE A 4 -4.31 -16.02 -1.80
C ILE A 4 -3.32 -14.98 -1.29
N VAL A 5 -2.14 -15.44 -0.86
CA VAL A 5 -1.12 -14.53 -0.36
C VAL A 5 -0.65 -13.58 -1.44
N ASP A 6 -0.42 -14.10 -2.65
CA ASP A 6 0.01 -13.26 -3.76
C ASP A 6 -1.04 -12.21 -4.10
N THR A 7 -2.30 -12.61 -4.08
CA THR A 7 -3.40 -11.69 -4.36
C THR A 7 -3.44 -10.57 -3.32
N TYR A 8 -3.28 -10.92 -2.05
CA TYR A 8 -3.30 -9.95 -0.98
C TYR A 8 -2.15 -8.94 -1.11
N ILE A 9 -0.94 -9.45 -1.40
CA ILE A 9 0.22 -8.58 -1.55
C ILE A 9 0.02 -7.63 -2.73
N THR A 10 -0.49 -8.14 -3.84
CA THR A 10 -0.77 -7.32 -5.02
C THR A 10 -1.76 -6.21 -4.67
N TYR A 11 -2.82 -6.57 -3.95
CA TYR A 11 -3.82 -5.59 -3.53
C TYR A 11 -3.19 -4.50 -2.65
N ARG A 12 -2.33 -4.91 -1.72
CA ARG A 12 -1.66 -3.97 -0.83
C ARG A 12 -0.77 -3.01 -1.62
N ILE A 13 -0.06 -3.54 -2.60
CA ILE A 13 0.80 -2.69 -3.43
C ILE A 13 -0.03 -1.66 -4.18
N ILE A 14 -1.10 -2.11 -4.82
CA ILE A 14 -1.95 -1.22 -5.60
C ILE A 14 -2.56 -0.13 -4.74
N THR A 15 -3.17 -0.51 -3.62
CA THR A 15 -3.85 0.46 -2.78
C THR A 15 -2.87 1.45 -2.15
N THR A 16 -1.70 0.97 -1.74
CA THR A 16 -0.72 1.86 -1.13
C THR A 16 -0.14 2.84 -2.15
N LEU A 17 0.10 2.38 -3.37
CA LEU A 17 0.61 3.25 -4.41
C LEU A 17 -0.37 4.35 -4.78
N THR A 18 -1.67 4.05 -4.76
CA THR A 18 -2.69 5.02 -5.18
C THR A 18 -3.13 5.96 -4.07
N LYS A 19 -2.87 5.58 -2.82
CA LYS A 19 -3.27 6.40 -1.68
C LYS A 19 -2.30 7.57 -1.53
N ASP A 20 -2.84 8.77 -1.33
CA ASP A 20 -1.99 9.94 -1.12
C ASP A 20 -1.18 9.78 0.15
N TRP A 21 -0.04 10.49 0.20
CA TRP A 21 0.85 10.37 1.34
C TRP A 21 0.16 10.69 2.67
N ASP A 22 -0.70 11.72 2.68
CA ASP A 22 -1.38 12.13 3.91
C ASP A 22 -2.53 11.22 4.29
N GLU A 23 -2.85 10.24 3.45
CA GLU A 23 -3.85 9.23 3.76
C GLU A 23 -3.23 7.94 4.28
N GLN A 24 -1.90 7.84 4.25
CA GLN A 24 -1.22 6.64 4.74
C GLN A 24 -1.27 6.60 6.27
N GLU A 25 -1.34 5.38 6.81
CA GLU A 25 -1.30 5.21 8.26
C GLU A 25 0.01 5.76 8.83
N ALA A 26 1.11 5.55 8.12
CA ALA A 26 2.40 6.04 8.57
C ALA A 26 2.40 7.56 8.73
N TYR A 27 1.67 8.26 7.89
CA TYR A 27 1.54 9.70 8.02
C TYR A 27 0.79 10.06 9.31
N LYS A 28 -0.26 9.33 9.60
CA LYS A 28 -1.07 9.60 10.79
C LYS A 28 -0.29 9.41 12.09
N PHE A 29 0.69 8.54 12.06
CA PHE A 29 1.56 8.31 13.22
C PHE A 29 2.79 9.21 13.22
N GLY A 30 2.91 10.11 12.24
CA GLY A 30 4.05 11.00 12.17
C GLY A 30 5.34 10.34 11.72
N ILE A 31 5.26 9.19 11.08
CA ILE A 31 6.43 8.47 10.59
C ILE A 31 6.94 9.06 9.29
N ILE A 32 6.03 9.54 8.46
CA ILE A 32 6.37 10.22 7.22
C ILE A 32 5.64 11.56 7.18
N ASP A 33 6.14 12.47 6.36
CA ASP A 33 5.48 13.76 6.19
C ASP A 33 4.54 13.71 4.99
N ARG A 34 3.95 14.84 4.67
CA ARG A 34 2.95 14.93 3.60
C ARG A 34 3.53 14.62 2.23
N LYS A 35 4.83 14.71 2.08
CA LYS A 35 5.50 14.40 0.81
C LYS A 35 6.12 13.01 0.81
N GLY A 36 5.91 12.26 1.88
CA GLY A 36 6.45 10.90 1.96
C GLY A 36 7.87 10.82 2.48
N ASN A 37 8.42 11.91 2.97
CA ASN A 37 9.76 11.89 3.56
C ASN A 37 9.72 11.23 4.93
N VAL A 38 10.75 10.45 5.24
CA VAL A 38 10.79 9.70 6.49
C VAL A 38 11.16 10.63 7.64
N LEU A 39 10.33 10.64 8.68
CA LEU A 39 10.56 11.45 9.87
C LEU A 39 11.03 10.61 11.05
N LYS A 40 10.64 9.34 11.11
CA LYS A 40 11.01 8.44 12.18
C LYS A 40 11.65 7.19 11.62
N LYS A 41 12.71 6.72 12.29
CA LYS A 41 13.34 5.46 11.91
C LYS A 41 12.57 4.30 12.51
N THR A 42 12.72 3.12 11.91
CA THR A 42 12.02 1.94 12.37
C THR A 42 12.21 1.69 13.86
N LYS A 43 13.43 1.87 14.34
CA LYS A 43 13.72 1.59 15.74
C LYS A 43 13.04 2.57 16.70
N GLU A 44 12.51 3.66 16.18
CA GLU A 44 11.81 4.64 17.01
C GLU A 44 10.33 4.34 17.17
N LEU A 45 9.83 3.34 16.43
CA LEU A 45 8.44 2.96 16.51
C LEU A 45 8.21 2.09 17.74
N LYS A 46 7.21 2.42 18.53
CA LYS A 46 7.01 1.79 19.83
C LYS A 46 5.78 0.89 19.89
N THR A 47 4.67 1.33 19.32
CA THR A 47 3.44 0.55 19.42
C THR A 47 3.31 -0.43 18.26
N SER A 48 2.46 -1.45 18.46
CA SER A 48 2.17 -2.40 17.40
C SER A 48 1.59 -1.73 16.19
N LYS A 49 0.72 -0.75 16.41
CA LYS A 49 0.08 -0.06 15.30
C LYS A 49 1.08 0.74 14.48
N GLU A 50 2.02 1.40 15.16
CA GLU A 50 3.06 2.12 14.44
C GLU A 50 3.89 1.18 13.60
N LYS A 51 4.29 0.05 14.18
CA LYS A 51 5.13 -0.91 13.46
C LYS A 51 4.40 -1.51 12.27
N LYS A 52 3.12 -1.79 12.41
CA LYS A 52 2.33 -2.33 11.32
C LYS A 52 2.12 -1.33 10.19
N SER A 53 2.11 -0.05 10.51
CA SER A 53 1.93 0.99 9.51
C SER A 53 3.19 1.22 8.68
N TYR A 54 4.32 0.68 9.09
CA TYR A 54 5.59 0.94 8.43
C TYR A 54 6.45 -0.33 8.41
N THR A 55 5.93 -1.38 7.78
CA THR A 55 6.63 -2.66 7.64
C THR A 55 7.66 -2.60 6.53
N ILE A 56 8.43 -3.66 6.40
CA ILE A 56 9.41 -3.77 5.31
C ILE A 56 8.72 -3.65 3.95
N LEU A 57 7.58 -4.30 3.80
CA LEU A 57 6.81 -4.21 2.56
C LEU A 57 6.35 -2.77 2.32
N THR A 58 5.85 -2.11 3.35
CA THR A 58 5.39 -0.73 3.23
C THR A 58 6.53 0.19 2.81
N LYS A 59 7.72 0.01 3.39
CA LYS A 59 8.88 0.81 3.02
C LYS A 59 9.24 0.61 1.56
N PHE A 60 9.20 -0.63 1.10
CA PHE A 60 9.49 -0.95 -0.29
C PHE A 60 8.51 -0.24 -1.21
N ILE A 61 7.21 -0.31 -0.89
CA ILE A 61 6.18 0.32 -1.72
C ILE A 61 6.33 1.84 -1.69
N PHE A 62 6.65 2.40 -0.53
CA PHE A 62 6.85 3.85 -0.43
C PHE A 62 8.04 4.31 -1.29
N ASN A 63 9.13 3.53 -1.28
CA ASN A 63 10.28 3.86 -2.13
C ASN A 63 9.88 3.81 -3.60
N LEU A 64 9.12 2.79 -3.98
CA LEU A 64 8.65 2.67 -5.35
C LEU A 64 7.76 3.85 -5.73
N LYS A 65 6.87 4.23 -4.83
CA LYS A 65 5.97 5.36 -5.07
C LYS A 65 6.77 6.65 -5.30
N ARG A 66 7.78 6.89 -4.47
CA ARG A 66 8.61 8.08 -4.63
C ARG A 66 9.34 8.09 -5.98
N LEU A 67 9.86 6.92 -6.38
CA LEU A 67 10.57 6.82 -7.65
C LEU A 67 9.64 7.11 -8.82
N ILE A 68 8.43 6.53 -8.79
CA ILE A 68 7.49 6.73 -9.89
C ILE A 68 7.04 8.19 -9.95
N GLU A 69 6.83 8.82 -8.80
CA GLU A 69 6.39 10.21 -8.77
C GLU A 69 7.42 11.19 -9.29
N LYS A 70 8.69 10.79 -9.31
CA LYS A 70 9.74 11.63 -9.87
C LYS A 70 9.78 11.57 -11.39
N MET A 71 9.11 10.59 -11.99
CA MET A 71 9.11 10.45 -13.44
C MET A 71 8.03 11.36 -14.04
N PRO A 72 8.24 11.88 -15.25
CA PRO A 72 7.23 12.70 -15.91
C PRO A 72 5.92 11.93 -16.05
N GLY A 73 4.85 12.52 -15.56
CA GLY A 73 3.54 11.86 -15.61
C GLY A 73 3.39 10.66 -14.71
N GLY A 74 4.32 10.49 -13.76
CA GLY A 74 4.31 9.30 -12.91
C GLY A 74 3.06 9.13 -12.09
N LYS A 75 2.56 10.22 -11.50
CA LYS A 75 1.35 10.14 -10.68
C LYS A 75 0.16 9.68 -11.50
N SER A 76 0.00 10.23 -12.71
CA SER A 76 -1.09 9.82 -13.59
C SER A 76 -0.98 8.36 -13.98
N LYS A 77 0.26 7.90 -14.23
CA LYS A 77 0.48 6.52 -14.61
C LYS A 77 0.15 5.57 -13.47
N ILE A 78 0.49 5.93 -12.24
CA ILE A 78 0.12 5.12 -11.09
C ILE A 78 -1.38 4.94 -11.05
N GLY A 79 -2.12 6.03 -11.16
CA GLY A 79 -3.57 5.96 -11.12
C GLY A 79 -4.15 5.10 -12.21
N SER A 80 -3.66 5.26 -13.44
CA SER A 80 -4.17 4.50 -14.57
C SER A 80 -3.91 3.00 -14.43
N TYR A 81 -2.67 2.64 -14.13
CA TYR A 81 -2.31 1.23 -14.01
C TYR A 81 -3.00 0.57 -12.84
N ALA A 82 -3.06 1.26 -11.71
CA ALA A 82 -3.67 0.70 -10.52
C ALA A 82 -5.17 0.51 -10.70
N ALA A 83 -5.83 1.47 -11.34
CA ALA A 83 -7.26 1.33 -11.60
C ALA A 83 -7.55 0.14 -12.49
N ALA A 84 -6.76 -0.03 -13.56
CA ALA A 84 -6.95 -1.16 -14.46
C ALA A 84 -6.70 -2.47 -13.74
N ALA A 85 -5.63 -2.54 -12.97
CA ALA A 85 -5.30 -3.76 -12.24
C ALA A 85 -6.36 -4.08 -11.19
N TYR A 86 -6.86 -3.06 -10.51
CA TYR A 86 -7.89 -3.26 -9.51
C TYR A 86 -9.16 -3.82 -10.13
N LEU A 87 -9.56 -3.29 -11.29
CA LEU A 87 -10.76 -3.79 -11.96
C LEU A 87 -10.61 -5.24 -12.39
N LEU A 88 -9.42 -5.60 -12.90
CA LEU A 88 -9.18 -6.98 -13.30
C LEU A 88 -9.27 -7.93 -12.10
N LEU A 89 -8.69 -7.53 -10.99
CA LEU A 89 -8.74 -8.36 -9.78
C LEU A 89 -10.14 -8.47 -9.24
N LYS A 90 -10.90 -7.38 -9.33
CA LYS A 90 -12.24 -7.35 -8.78
C LYS A 90 -13.21 -8.21 -9.57
N GLU A 91 -12.93 -8.43 -10.85
CA GLU A 91 -13.81 -9.26 -11.67
C GLU A 91 -13.74 -10.73 -11.31
N GLU A 92 -12.71 -11.12 -10.59
CA GLU A 92 -12.61 -12.51 -10.17
C GLU A 92 -13.40 -12.70 -8.89
N ALA A 93 -14.45 -13.48 -8.97
CA ALA A 93 -15.34 -13.68 -7.84
C ALA A 93 -14.60 -14.13 -6.59
N GLU A 94 -13.63 -15.00 -6.77
CA GLU A 94 -12.86 -15.52 -5.65
C GLU A 94 -12.06 -14.46 -4.94
N PHE A 95 -11.68 -13.43 -5.67
CA PHE A 95 -10.87 -12.37 -5.09
C PHE A 95 -11.58 -11.69 -3.93
N ASP A 96 -12.85 -11.37 -4.11
CA ASP A 96 -13.60 -10.69 -3.06
C ASP A 96 -13.68 -11.52 -1.79
N GLU A 97 -13.95 -12.81 -1.94
CA GLU A 97 -14.07 -13.70 -0.80
C GLU A 97 -12.74 -13.85 -0.08
N GLU A 98 -11.69 -14.11 -0.85
CA GLU A 98 -10.37 -14.31 -0.28
C GLU A 98 -9.85 -13.05 0.38
N LEU A 99 -10.14 -11.91 -0.23
CA LEU A 99 -9.67 -10.65 0.32
C LEU A 99 -10.32 -10.35 1.65
N LYS A 100 -11.60 -10.64 1.79
CA LYS A 100 -12.30 -10.43 3.05
C LYS A 100 -11.65 -11.23 4.17
N GLN A 101 -11.30 -12.48 3.87
CA GLN A 101 -10.65 -13.33 4.84
C GLN A 101 -9.28 -12.80 5.23
N LEU A 102 -8.52 -12.36 4.23
CA LEU A 102 -7.15 -11.88 4.48
C LEU A 102 -7.14 -10.55 5.21
N LEU A 103 -8.17 -9.74 5.00
CA LEU A 103 -8.23 -8.44 5.66
C LEU A 103 -8.82 -8.52 7.05
N GLY A 104 -9.13 -9.72 7.51
CA GLY A 104 -9.51 -9.90 8.89
C GLY A 104 -10.97 -9.70 9.19
N GLU A 105 -11.81 -9.79 8.19
CA GLU A 105 -13.24 -9.69 8.43
C GLU A 105 -13.79 -10.86 9.19
N ASP A 106 -12.98 -11.89 9.24
CA ASP A 106 -13.33 -13.09 9.95
C ASP A 106 -13.04 -13.00 11.44
N LYS A 107 -12.51 -11.89 11.90
CA LYS A 107 -12.20 -11.73 13.31
C LYS A 107 -13.40 -11.55 14.16
#